data_7d365b02d2bec64c05bbbcf9b2f3fa00
#
_entry.id   7d365b02d2bec64c05bbbcf9b2f3fa00
#
_cell.length_a   1.000
_cell.length_b   1.000
_cell.length_c   1.000
_cell.angle_alpha   90.00
_cell.angle_beta   90.00
_cell.angle_gamma   90.00
#
_symmetry.space_group_name_H-M   'P 1'
#
loop_
_entity.id
_entity.type
_entity.pdbx_description
1 polymer ?
#
loop_
_entity_poly.entity_id
_entity_poly.type
_entity_poly.pdbx_seq_one_letter_code
_entity_poly.pdbx_strand_id
1 'polypeptide(L)'
;MEAEHIQGLEERMGLLSGAFVDQVAALYDETNDALVLADDFRRPFLDRGYLTLDELAKIAAWKTQRQKIHVLRNVSETVEAVTRQAFKCPEPWLAAWTLSYLTAVNTRLASAILTVFDPTRYAVFDIRTWSALKRLDVLEPLGLSKYGGIASVNLDSPETYAAYLEACRRLADEADVSLRALDRCLWTVGGLGASELAAHGIVMPSEVTSAFSQP
;
A
#
# COMPACT_ATOMS: atom_id res chain seq x y z
N MET A 1 -11.16 19.23 24.98
CA MET A 1 -10.84 19.32 23.53
C MET A 1 -9.70 18.37 23.13
N GLU A 2 -8.48 18.48 23.68
CA GLU A 2 -7.36 17.58 23.33
C GLU A 2 -7.59 16.14 23.79
N ALA A 3 -8.10 15.91 25.00
CA ALA A 3 -8.39 14.57 25.53
C ALA A 3 -9.57 13.89 24.81
N GLU A 4 -10.60 14.61 24.46
CA GLU A 4 -11.75 14.09 23.66
C GLU A 4 -11.33 13.75 22.22
N HIS A 5 -10.38 14.53 21.66
CA HIS A 5 -9.81 14.24 20.34
C HIS A 5 -8.96 12.96 20.38
N ILE A 6 -8.17 12.76 21.42
CA ILE A 6 -7.34 11.54 21.62
C ILE A 6 -8.22 10.32 21.85
N GLN A 7 -9.26 10.42 22.67
CA GLN A 7 -10.19 9.32 22.96
C GLN A 7 -10.99 8.92 21.70
N GLY A 8 -11.44 9.88 20.91
CA GLY A 8 -12.07 9.62 19.60
C GLY A 8 -11.12 9.01 18.56
N LEU A 9 -9.81 9.28 18.67
CA LEU A 9 -8.73 8.66 17.91
C LEU A 9 -8.55 7.19 18.28
N GLU A 10 -8.43 6.89 19.57
CA GLU A 10 -8.25 5.52 20.09
C GLU A 10 -9.48 4.64 19.76
N GLU A 11 -10.69 5.19 19.88
CA GLU A 11 -11.92 4.48 19.50
C GLU A 11 -11.98 4.19 17.99
N ARG A 12 -11.57 5.10 17.11
CA ARG A 12 -11.59 4.90 15.65
C ARG A 12 -10.45 4.01 15.17
N MET A 13 -9.30 4.05 15.82
CA MET A 13 -8.18 3.16 15.51
C MET A 13 -8.41 1.75 16.06
N GLY A 14 -9.08 1.59 17.19
CA GLY A 14 -9.58 0.30 17.71
C GLY A 14 -10.62 -0.40 16.81
N LEU A 15 -11.20 0.32 15.82
CA LEU A 15 -12.10 -0.26 14.83
C LEU A 15 -11.37 -1.10 13.76
N LEU A 16 -10.08 -0.87 13.53
CA LEU A 16 -9.21 -1.72 12.70
C LEU A 16 -8.59 -2.81 13.58
N SER A 17 -9.44 -3.70 14.10
CA SER A 17 -8.92 -4.86 14.84
C SER A 17 -8.17 -5.83 13.91
N GLY A 18 -7.20 -6.57 14.45
CA GLY A 18 -6.52 -7.63 13.70
C GLY A 18 -7.50 -8.61 13.05
N ALA A 19 -8.55 -8.98 13.77
CA ALA A 19 -9.60 -9.85 13.25
C ALA A 19 -10.32 -9.27 12.00
N PHE A 20 -10.58 -7.95 11.98
CA PHE A 20 -11.14 -7.29 10.79
C PHE A 20 -10.13 -7.32 9.63
N VAL A 21 -8.87 -6.98 9.90
CA VAL A 21 -7.82 -7.00 8.86
C VAL A 21 -7.66 -8.38 8.27
N ASP A 22 -7.58 -9.43 9.09
CA ASP A 22 -7.42 -10.82 8.64
C ASP A 22 -8.63 -11.30 7.83
N GLN A 23 -9.86 -11.00 8.29
CA GLN A 23 -11.08 -11.37 7.57
C GLN A 23 -11.14 -10.71 6.18
N VAL A 24 -10.81 -9.43 6.09
CA VAL A 24 -10.83 -8.71 4.80
C VAL A 24 -9.67 -9.14 3.91
N ALA A 25 -8.46 -9.30 4.47
CA ALA A 25 -7.29 -9.75 3.73
C ALA A 25 -7.48 -11.16 3.13
N ALA A 26 -8.27 -12.03 3.80
CA ALA A 26 -8.60 -13.36 3.28
C ALA A 26 -9.45 -13.34 2.00
N LEU A 27 -10.08 -12.21 1.65
CA LEU A 27 -10.79 -12.03 0.37
C LEU A 27 -9.84 -11.63 -0.78
N TYR A 28 -8.59 -11.33 -0.47
CA TYR A 28 -7.60 -10.98 -1.49
C TYR A 28 -7.17 -12.23 -2.27
N ASP A 29 -7.14 -12.12 -3.59
CA ASP A 29 -6.65 -13.21 -4.45
C ASP A 29 -5.12 -13.30 -4.37
N GLU A 30 -4.62 -14.19 -3.52
CA GLU A 30 -3.19 -14.41 -3.31
C GLU A 30 -2.46 -15.00 -4.52
N THR A 31 -3.17 -15.55 -5.50
CA THR A 31 -2.54 -16.12 -6.70
C THR A 31 -1.77 -15.06 -7.48
N ASN A 32 -2.22 -13.80 -7.44
CA ASN A 32 -1.48 -12.69 -8.03
C ASN A 32 -0.16 -12.40 -7.31
N ASP A 33 -0.13 -12.54 -5.99
CA ASP A 33 1.08 -12.31 -5.20
C ASP A 33 2.14 -13.38 -5.46
N ALA A 34 1.74 -14.62 -5.68
CA ALA A 34 2.64 -15.72 -5.99
C ALA A 34 3.54 -15.45 -7.21
N LEU A 35 3.10 -14.57 -8.12
CA LEU A 35 3.88 -14.20 -9.31
C LEU A 35 5.14 -13.37 -9.00
N VAL A 36 5.15 -12.62 -7.91
CA VAL A 36 6.23 -11.66 -7.61
C VAL A 36 6.71 -11.69 -6.16
N LEU A 37 5.94 -12.29 -5.24
CA LEU A 37 6.30 -12.39 -3.83
C LEU A 37 6.82 -13.77 -3.42
N ALA A 38 6.74 -14.77 -4.30
CA ALA A 38 7.33 -16.08 -4.05
C ALA A 38 8.86 -15.99 -3.98
N ASP A 39 9.46 -16.84 -3.16
CA ASP A 39 10.90 -16.84 -2.93
C ASP A 39 11.72 -17.14 -4.19
N ASP A 40 11.24 -18.01 -5.07
CA ASP A 40 11.89 -18.33 -6.33
C ASP A 40 12.01 -17.13 -7.28
N PHE A 41 11.03 -16.20 -7.24
CA PHE A 41 11.13 -14.95 -7.97
C PHE A 41 12.01 -13.91 -7.25
N ARG A 42 11.87 -13.80 -5.91
CA ARG A 42 12.52 -12.73 -5.13
C ARG A 42 14.00 -13.01 -4.85
N ARG A 43 14.35 -14.23 -4.47
CA ARG A 43 15.72 -14.60 -4.06
C ARG A 43 16.80 -14.17 -5.04
N PRO A 44 16.67 -14.38 -6.37
CA PRO A 44 17.70 -13.97 -7.33
C PRO A 44 18.05 -12.48 -7.27
N PHE A 45 17.08 -11.58 -7.16
CA PHE A 45 17.39 -10.16 -7.09
C PHE A 45 17.74 -9.68 -5.67
N LEU A 46 17.24 -10.32 -4.61
CA LEU A 46 17.68 -10.05 -3.24
C LEU A 46 19.16 -10.38 -3.06
N ASP A 47 19.62 -11.51 -3.58
CA ASP A 47 21.02 -11.93 -3.51
C ASP A 47 21.95 -11.00 -4.34
N ARG A 48 21.48 -10.51 -5.50
CA ARG A 48 22.22 -9.55 -6.34
C ARG A 48 22.16 -8.12 -5.82
N GLY A 49 21.10 -7.77 -5.11
CA GLY A 49 20.81 -6.41 -4.64
C GLY A 49 20.29 -5.46 -5.72
N TYR A 50 19.76 -5.96 -6.85
CA TYR A 50 19.14 -5.15 -7.92
C TYR A 50 18.21 -6.00 -8.80
N LEU A 51 17.32 -5.33 -9.55
CA LEU A 51 16.44 -5.95 -10.55
C LEU A 51 17.09 -5.96 -11.94
N THR A 52 16.84 -7.01 -12.68
CA THR A 52 16.99 -7.00 -14.15
C THR A 52 15.79 -6.30 -14.81
N LEU A 53 15.92 -5.95 -16.09
CA LEU A 53 14.82 -5.36 -16.86
C LEU A 53 13.60 -6.29 -16.94
N ASP A 54 13.81 -7.61 -17.07
CA ASP A 54 12.73 -8.60 -17.12
C ASP A 54 11.99 -8.72 -15.78
N GLU A 55 12.72 -8.67 -14.66
CA GLU A 55 12.10 -8.67 -13.32
C GLU A 55 11.29 -7.40 -13.07
N LEU A 56 11.82 -6.23 -13.45
CA LEU A 56 11.08 -4.97 -13.43
C LEU A 56 9.79 -5.06 -14.25
N ALA A 57 9.88 -5.64 -15.46
CA ALA A 57 8.72 -5.80 -16.34
C ALA A 57 7.67 -6.76 -15.75
N LYS A 58 8.07 -7.81 -15.03
CA LYS A 58 7.15 -8.71 -14.32
C LYS A 58 6.45 -8.00 -13.17
N ILE A 59 7.17 -7.23 -12.35
CA ILE A 59 6.59 -6.43 -11.27
C ILE A 59 5.62 -5.38 -11.83
N ALA A 60 5.99 -4.70 -12.91
CA ALA A 60 5.13 -3.73 -13.58
C ALA A 60 3.84 -4.38 -14.11
N ALA A 61 3.93 -5.59 -14.69
CA ALA A 61 2.79 -6.37 -15.16
C ALA A 61 1.88 -6.82 -14.03
N TRP A 62 2.45 -7.22 -12.89
CA TRP A 62 1.70 -7.54 -11.67
C TRP A 62 0.89 -6.35 -11.17
N LYS A 63 1.48 -5.17 -11.10
CA LYS A 63 0.77 -3.95 -10.71
C LYS A 63 -0.29 -3.56 -11.74
N THR A 64 0.04 -3.58 -13.04
CA THR A 64 -0.87 -3.39 -14.17
C THR A 64 -0.22 -3.78 -15.49
N GLN A 65 -0.87 -4.68 -16.26
CA GLN A 65 -0.33 -5.24 -17.49
C GLN A 65 0.16 -4.18 -18.51
N ARG A 66 -0.56 -3.06 -18.63
CA ARG A 66 -0.19 -1.99 -19.58
C ARG A 66 1.15 -1.31 -19.26
N GLN A 67 1.62 -1.36 -18.00
CA GLN A 67 2.91 -0.75 -17.63
C GLN A 67 4.11 -1.55 -18.13
N LYS A 68 3.96 -2.86 -18.35
CA LYS A 68 5.03 -3.73 -18.82
C LYS A 68 5.75 -3.18 -20.04
N ILE A 69 5.01 -2.80 -21.09
CA ILE A 69 5.58 -2.32 -22.36
C ILE A 69 6.30 -0.97 -22.22
N HIS A 70 5.94 -0.18 -21.22
CA HIS A 70 6.54 1.13 -21.00
C HIS A 70 7.85 1.01 -20.24
N VAL A 71 7.93 0.15 -19.21
CA VAL A 71 9.18 -0.06 -18.45
C VAL A 71 10.25 -0.77 -19.28
N LEU A 72 9.87 -1.58 -20.27
CA LEU A 72 10.80 -2.23 -21.23
C LEU A 72 11.58 -1.25 -22.12
N ARG A 73 11.26 0.05 -22.09
CA ARG A 73 12.02 1.11 -22.78
C ARG A 73 13.26 1.54 -22.01
N ASN A 74 13.45 1.07 -20.79
CA ASN A 74 14.65 1.35 -20.02
C ASN A 74 15.84 0.54 -20.55
N VAL A 75 17.03 1.07 -20.37
CA VAL A 75 18.28 0.36 -20.60
C VAL A 75 18.55 -0.55 -19.40
N SER A 76 18.97 -1.80 -19.64
CA SER A 76 19.17 -2.80 -18.58
C SER A 76 20.11 -2.34 -17.49
N GLU A 77 21.27 -1.78 -17.88
CA GLU A 77 22.28 -1.27 -16.95
C GLU A 77 21.75 -0.12 -16.07
N THR A 78 20.84 0.71 -16.63
CA THR A 78 20.16 1.77 -15.87
C THR A 78 19.22 1.18 -14.83
N VAL A 79 18.45 0.15 -15.20
CA VAL A 79 17.56 -0.55 -14.24
C VAL A 79 18.36 -1.14 -13.08
N GLU A 80 19.44 -1.85 -13.39
CA GLU A 80 20.32 -2.43 -12.38
C GLU A 80 20.93 -1.37 -11.44
N ALA A 81 21.46 -0.28 -12.00
CA ALA A 81 22.09 0.78 -11.21
C ALA A 81 21.06 1.50 -10.31
N VAL A 82 19.90 1.88 -10.87
CA VAL A 82 18.88 2.63 -10.15
C VAL A 82 18.25 1.77 -9.05
N THR A 83 17.88 0.51 -9.34
CA THR A 83 17.28 -0.38 -8.34
C THR A 83 18.27 -0.74 -7.23
N ARG A 84 19.55 -0.95 -7.56
CA ARG A 84 20.61 -1.17 -6.57
C ARG A 84 20.75 0.00 -5.60
N GLN A 85 20.65 1.22 -6.10
CA GLN A 85 20.71 2.41 -5.26
C GLN A 85 19.45 2.57 -4.40
N ALA A 86 18.27 2.37 -4.98
CA ALA A 86 17.00 2.47 -4.28
C ALA A 86 16.87 1.46 -3.13
N PHE A 87 17.29 0.20 -3.35
CA PHE A 87 17.21 -0.86 -2.34
C PHE A 87 18.15 -0.66 -1.14
N LYS A 88 19.21 0.13 -1.31
CA LYS A 88 20.11 0.52 -0.22
C LYS A 88 19.64 1.75 0.54
N CYS A 89 18.63 2.47 0.02
CA CYS A 89 18.17 3.70 0.62
C CYS A 89 17.31 3.40 1.86
N PRO A 90 17.64 3.95 3.05
CA PRO A 90 16.85 3.76 4.25
C PRO A 90 15.54 4.55 4.22
N GLU A 91 15.51 5.68 3.53
CA GLU A 91 14.38 6.60 3.48
C GLU A 91 13.38 6.21 2.38
N PRO A 92 12.12 5.85 2.72
CA PRO A 92 11.14 5.38 1.74
C PRO A 92 10.86 6.38 0.61
N TRP A 93 10.75 7.67 0.93
CA TRP A 93 10.50 8.70 -0.07
C TRP A 93 11.66 8.83 -1.06
N LEU A 94 12.90 8.73 -0.57
CA LEU A 94 14.09 8.82 -1.40
C LEU A 94 14.28 7.55 -2.24
N ALA A 95 13.95 6.37 -1.70
CA ALA A 95 13.93 5.12 -2.46
C ALA A 95 12.93 5.19 -3.61
N ALA A 96 11.69 5.65 -3.34
CA ALA A 96 10.66 5.81 -4.36
C ALA A 96 11.04 6.87 -5.40
N TRP A 97 11.62 7.99 -4.96
CA TRP A 97 12.12 9.03 -5.85
C TRP A 97 13.27 8.52 -6.73
N THR A 98 14.22 7.77 -6.17
CA THR A 98 15.31 7.14 -6.93
C THR A 98 14.75 6.24 -8.03
N LEU A 99 13.75 5.40 -7.73
CA LEU A 99 13.11 4.54 -8.73
C LEU A 99 12.40 5.34 -9.83
N SER A 100 11.94 6.54 -9.56
CA SER A 100 11.27 7.40 -10.56
C SER A 100 12.19 7.93 -11.67
N TYR A 101 13.50 7.74 -11.56
CA TYR A 101 14.44 7.97 -12.67
C TYR A 101 14.26 6.97 -13.82
N LEU A 102 13.64 5.81 -13.54
CA LEU A 102 13.33 4.85 -14.59
C LEU A 102 12.12 5.29 -15.39
N THR A 103 12.19 5.13 -16.71
CA THR A 103 11.08 5.42 -17.62
C THR A 103 9.83 4.66 -17.20
N ALA A 104 8.70 5.35 -17.10
CA ALA A 104 7.38 4.84 -16.72
C ALA A 104 7.28 4.30 -15.26
N VAL A 105 8.24 4.60 -14.41
CA VAL A 105 8.17 4.32 -12.98
C VAL A 105 7.80 5.61 -12.25
N ASN A 106 6.54 5.73 -11.86
CA ASN A 106 6.07 6.77 -10.95
C ASN A 106 6.01 6.24 -9.51
N THR A 107 5.67 7.06 -8.54
CA THR A 107 5.62 6.69 -7.11
C THR A 107 4.73 5.47 -6.85
N ARG A 108 3.62 5.32 -7.56
CA ARG A 108 2.73 4.15 -7.44
C ARG A 108 3.41 2.84 -7.87
N LEU A 109 4.16 2.85 -8.97
CA LEU A 109 4.92 1.67 -9.40
C LEU A 109 6.16 1.48 -8.51
N ALA A 110 6.81 2.55 -8.09
CA ALA A 110 7.94 2.50 -7.17
C ALA A 110 7.54 1.84 -5.84
N SER A 111 6.37 2.18 -5.27
CA SER A 111 5.86 1.52 -4.06
C SER A 111 5.66 0.01 -4.25
N ALA A 112 5.14 -0.41 -5.41
CA ALA A 112 4.98 -1.82 -5.76
C ALA A 112 6.33 -2.53 -5.87
N ILE A 113 7.33 -1.91 -6.50
CA ILE A 113 8.71 -2.44 -6.58
C ILE A 113 9.30 -2.61 -5.18
N LEU A 114 9.16 -1.61 -4.32
CA LEU A 114 9.65 -1.64 -2.95
C LEU A 114 8.92 -2.71 -2.10
N THR A 115 7.60 -2.88 -2.29
CA THR A 115 6.83 -3.93 -1.60
C THR A 115 7.29 -5.34 -2.02
N VAL A 116 7.60 -5.54 -3.31
CA VAL A 116 8.15 -6.82 -3.78
C VAL A 116 9.57 -7.04 -3.23
N PHE A 117 10.36 -5.98 -3.10
CA PHE A 117 11.69 -6.06 -2.49
C PHE A 117 11.62 -6.45 -1.01
N ASP A 118 10.79 -5.74 -0.22
CA ASP A 118 10.64 -6.01 1.21
C ASP A 118 9.20 -5.73 1.68
N PRO A 119 8.31 -6.76 1.63
CA PRO A 119 6.90 -6.60 2.03
C PRO A 119 6.71 -6.39 3.54
N THR A 120 7.75 -6.54 4.34
CA THR A 120 7.70 -6.24 5.78
C THR A 120 7.95 -4.75 6.06
N ARG A 121 8.58 -4.05 5.11
CA ARG A 121 8.92 -2.63 5.22
C ARG A 121 8.06 -1.72 4.38
N TYR A 122 7.49 -2.21 3.27
CA TYR A 122 6.81 -1.39 2.28
C TYR A 122 5.41 -1.90 1.99
N ALA A 123 4.52 -0.99 1.63
CA ALA A 123 3.14 -1.25 1.22
C ALA A 123 2.85 -0.58 -0.12
N VAL A 124 1.94 -1.15 -0.90
CA VAL A 124 1.57 -0.63 -2.21
C VAL A 124 0.72 0.63 -2.07
N PHE A 125 1.14 1.70 -2.73
CA PHE A 125 0.47 2.99 -2.73
C PHE A 125 -0.30 3.19 -4.05
N ASP A 126 -1.63 3.29 -3.96
CA ASP A 126 -2.46 3.65 -5.11
C ASP A 126 -3.82 4.23 -4.68
N ILE A 127 -4.66 4.53 -5.66
CA ILE A 127 -5.96 5.14 -5.41
C ILE A 127 -6.89 4.22 -4.60
N ARG A 128 -6.77 2.88 -4.73
CA ARG A 128 -7.60 1.93 -3.97
C ARG A 128 -7.23 1.97 -2.50
N THR A 129 -5.93 1.86 -2.18
CA THR A 129 -5.46 1.87 -0.80
C THR A 129 -5.72 3.21 -0.12
N TRP A 130 -5.57 4.33 -0.85
CA TRP A 130 -5.97 5.65 -0.35
C TRP A 130 -7.49 5.76 -0.12
N SER A 131 -8.29 5.24 -1.04
CA SER A 131 -9.76 5.22 -0.91
C SER A 131 -10.20 4.36 0.28
N ALA A 132 -9.49 3.26 0.55
CA ALA A 132 -9.75 2.43 1.72
C ALA A 132 -9.55 3.21 3.03
N LEU A 133 -8.42 3.92 3.18
CA LEU A 133 -8.18 4.76 4.37
C LEU A 133 -9.28 5.81 4.57
N LYS A 134 -9.77 6.41 3.47
CA LYS A 134 -10.89 7.35 3.55
C LYS A 134 -12.20 6.66 3.98
N ARG A 135 -12.51 5.49 3.42
CA ARG A 135 -13.72 4.72 3.75
C ARG A 135 -13.71 4.22 5.20
N LEU A 136 -12.52 3.93 5.73
CA LEU A 136 -12.30 3.55 7.13
C LEU A 136 -12.31 4.75 8.07
N ASP A 137 -12.43 5.97 7.55
CA ASP A 137 -12.41 7.25 8.28
C ASP A 137 -11.14 7.47 9.13
N VAL A 138 -9.99 6.98 8.62
CA VAL A 138 -8.70 7.07 9.33
C VAL A 138 -7.73 8.10 8.73
N LEU A 139 -8.10 8.83 7.67
CA LEU A 139 -7.21 9.83 7.07
C LEU A 139 -6.88 10.98 8.04
N GLU A 140 -7.88 11.50 8.75
CA GLU A 140 -7.70 12.59 9.73
C GLU A 140 -6.90 12.11 10.94
N PRO A 141 -7.29 11.00 11.60
CA PRO A 141 -6.53 10.44 12.71
C PRO A 141 -5.05 10.17 12.41
N LEU A 142 -4.75 9.77 11.18
CA LEU A 142 -3.38 9.49 10.75
C LEU A 142 -2.62 10.71 10.24
N GLY A 143 -3.24 11.90 10.27
CA GLY A 143 -2.65 13.14 9.76
C GLY A 143 -2.45 13.16 8.24
N LEU A 144 -3.22 12.34 7.52
CA LEU A 144 -3.14 12.20 6.06
C LEU A 144 -4.10 13.14 5.32
N SER A 145 -5.09 13.71 5.98
CA SER A 145 -6.09 14.64 5.38
C SER A 145 -5.46 15.83 4.69
N LYS A 146 -4.30 16.32 5.18
CA LYS A 146 -3.54 17.41 4.57
C LYS A 146 -3.01 17.10 3.16
N TYR A 147 -2.90 15.83 2.78
CA TYR A 147 -2.48 15.41 1.43
C TYR A 147 -3.65 15.34 0.44
N GLY A 148 -4.86 15.59 0.92
CA GLY A 148 -6.07 15.65 0.10
C GLY A 148 -6.94 14.40 0.13
N GLY A 149 -8.17 14.56 -0.38
CA GLY A 149 -9.11 13.48 -0.57
C GLY A 149 -8.81 12.67 -1.85
N ILE A 150 -9.70 11.72 -2.20
CA ILE A 150 -9.53 10.83 -3.36
C ILE A 150 -9.31 11.59 -4.67
N ALA A 151 -9.98 12.74 -4.86
CA ALA A 151 -9.89 13.53 -6.09
C ALA A 151 -8.66 14.44 -6.15
N SER A 152 -8.00 14.72 -5.03
CA SER A 152 -6.95 15.74 -4.90
C SER A 152 -5.61 15.21 -4.41
N VAL A 153 -5.54 13.98 -3.92
CA VAL A 153 -4.27 13.39 -3.47
C VAL A 153 -3.27 13.26 -4.62
N ASN A 154 -2.05 13.70 -4.38
CA ASN A 154 -0.96 13.51 -5.35
C ASN A 154 -0.31 12.13 -5.14
N LEU A 155 -0.79 11.14 -5.91
CA LEU A 155 -0.27 9.76 -5.86
C LEU A 155 1.11 9.61 -6.52
N ASP A 156 1.65 10.65 -7.14
CA ASP A 156 2.98 10.65 -7.72
C ASP A 156 4.01 11.41 -6.85
N SER A 157 3.60 11.87 -5.62
CA SER A 157 4.51 12.47 -4.64
C SER A 157 5.16 11.39 -3.76
N PRO A 158 6.49 11.29 -3.76
CA PRO A 158 7.23 10.41 -2.84
C PRO A 158 7.01 10.77 -1.35
N GLU A 159 6.78 12.04 -1.03
CA GLU A 159 6.51 12.52 0.33
C GLU A 159 5.13 12.05 0.80
N THR A 160 4.12 12.10 -0.10
CA THR A 160 2.79 11.55 0.21
C THR A 160 2.87 10.03 0.43
N TYR A 161 3.68 9.33 -0.36
CA TYR A 161 3.93 7.91 -0.16
C TYR A 161 4.60 7.61 1.18
N ALA A 162 5.60 8.39 1.58
CA ALA A 162 6.26 8.18 2.87
C ALA A 162 5.29 8.36 4.05
N ALA A 163 4.44 9.40 4.00
CA ALA A 163 3.42 9.62 5.02
C ALA A 163 2.38 8.48 5.05
N TYR A 164 1.93 8.02 3.87
CA TYR A 164 1.05 6.87 3.74
C TYR A 164 1.66 5.60 4.36
N LEU A 165 2.93 5.32 4.04
CA LEU A 165 3.62 4.14 4.52
C LEU A 165 3.79 4.15 6.04
N GLU A 166 4.11 5.30 6.62
CA GLU A 166 4.21 5.46 8.07
C GLU A 166 2.85 5.23 8.75
N ALA A 167 1.78 5.76 8.17
CA ALA A 167 0.42 5.53 8.64
C ALA A 167 0.04 4.04 8.56
N CYS A 168 0.39 3.35 7.47
CA CYS A 168 0.15 1.90 7.34
C CYS A 168 0.93 1.09 8.40
N ARG A 169 2.18 1.45 8.69
CA ARG A 169 2.96 0.78 9.75
C ARG A 169 2.29 0.93 11.11
N ARG A 170 1.88 2.16 11.46
CA ARG A 170 1.16 2.41 12.71
C ARG A 170 -0.13 1.59 12.81
N LEU A 171 -0.93 1.56 11.76
CA LEU A 171 -2.16 0.76 11.73
C LEU A 171 -1.89 -0.74 11.86
N ALA A 172 -0.83 -1.24 11.22
CA ALA A 172 -0.45 -2.65 11.30
C ALA A 172 0.01 -3.02 12.72
N ASP A 173 0.85 -2.16 13.34
CA ASP A 173 1.33 -2.34 14.70
C ASP A 173 0.17 -2.29 15.74
N GLU A 174 -0.77 -1.35 15.59
CA GLU A 174 -1.92 -1.23 16.48
C GLU A 174 -2.92 -2.39 16.32
N ALA A 175 -3.08 -2.92 15.12
CA ALA A 175 -3.94 -4.09 14.86
C ALA A 175 -3.25 -5.43 15.16
N ASP A 176 -1.95 -5.41 15.52
CA ASP A 176 -1.10 -6.62 15.71
C ASP A 176 -1.11 -7.55 14.48
N VAL A 177 -0.96 -6.96 13.29
CA VAL A 177 -0.92 -7.70 12.02
C VAL A 177 0.33 -7.36 11.22
N SER A 178 0.67 -8.20 10.22
CA SER A 178 1.75 -7.86 9.30
C SER A 178 1.35 -6.68 8.39
N LEU A 179 2.35 -5.85 8.00
CA LEU A 179 2.14 -4.76 7.05
C LEU A 179 1.54 -5.28 5.74
N ARG A 180 1.91 -6.50 5.30
CA ARG A 180 1.34 -7.09 4.08
C ARG A 180 -0.12 -7.50 4.25
N ALA A 181 -0.53 -8.00 5.41
CA ALA A 181 -1.94 -8.30 5.70
C ALA A 181 -2.77 -7.02 5.64
N LEU A 182 -2.30 -5.94 6.26
CA LEU A 182 -2.95 -4.63 6.16
C LEU A 182 -3.02 -4.12 4.72
N ASP A 183 -1.93 -4.22 3.94
CA ASP A 183 -1.89 -3.78 2.54
C ASP A 183 -2.95 -4.51 1.68
N ARG A 184 -3.09 -5.83 1.83
CA ARG A 184 -4.14 -6.65 1.19
C ARG A 184 -5.55 -6.22 1.65
N CYS A 185 -5.73 -5.98 2.95
CA CYS A 185 -6.98 -5.47 3.50
C CYS A 185 -7.35 -4.12 2.86
N LEU A 186 -6.46 -3.15 2.84
CA LEU A 186 -6.69 -1.83 2.24
C LEU A 186 -7.01 -1.95 0.74
N TRP A 187 -6.30 -2.80 0.01
CA TRP A 187 -6.56 -3.01 -1.42
C TRP A 187 -7.96 -3.60 -1.64
N THR A 188 -8.38 -4.56 -0.80
CA THR A 188 -9.69 -5.21 -0.84
C THR A 188 -10.81 -4.23 -0.49
N VAL A 189 -10.69 -3.51 0.62
CA VAL A 189 -11.66 -2.46 1.03
C VAL A 189 -11.82 -1.39 -0.05
N GLY A 190 -10.73 -0.96 -0.66
CA GLY A 190 -10.78 0.07 -1.70
C GLY A 190 -11.30 -0.41 -3.05
N GLY A 191 -11.32 -1.73 -3.28
CA GLY A 191 -11.75 -2.36 -4.53
C GLY A 191 -13.20 -2.84 -4.52
N LEU A 192 -13.69 -3.31 -3.37
CA LEU A 192 -15.05 -3.83 -3.21
C LEU A 192 -16.04 -2.73 -2.78
N GLY A 193 -17.28 -2.83 -3.23
CA GLY A 193 -18.38 -2.01 -2.75
C GLY A 193 -18.81 -2.38 -1.33
N ALA A 194 -19.53 -1.49 -0.63
CA ALA A 194 -20.05 -1.77 0.71
C ALA A 194 -20.98 -3.00 0.72
N SER A 195 -21.83 -3.14 -0.29
CA SER A 195 -22.73 -4.30 -0.44
C SER A 195 -21.98 -5.62 -0.67
N GLU A 196 -20.85 -5.59 -1.37
CA GLU A 196 -20.00 -6.76 -1.59
C GLU A 196 -19.30 -7.18 -0.29
N LEU A 197 -18.76 -6.23 0.47
CA LEU A 197 -18.19 -6.50 1.79
C LEU A 197 -19.25 -7.06 2.76
N ALA A 198 -20.46 -6.48 2.78
CA ALA A 198 -21.56 -6.96 3.59
C ALA A 198 -22.00 -8.40 3.23
N ALA A 199 -21.95 -8.76 1.94
CA ALA A 199 -22.23 -10.13 1.49
C ALA A 199 -21.23 -11.16 2.05
N HIS A 200 -20.03 -10.71 2.43
CA HIS A 200 -19.01 -11.51 3.14
C HIS A 200 -19.07 -11.37 4.67
N GLY A 201 -20.14 -10.75 5.20
CA GLY A 201 -20.30 -10.53 6.65
C GLY A 201 -19.37 -9.44 7.21
N ILE A 202 -18.80 -8.62 6.36
CA ILE A 202 -17.88 -7.53 6.75
C ILE A 202 -18.70 -6.24 6.87
N VAL A 203 -18.77 -5.70 8.09
CA VAL A 203 -19.41 -4.42 8.40
C VAL A 203 -18.31 -3.36 8.50
N MET A 204 -18.45 -2.29 7.71
CA MET A 204 -17.49 -1.18 7.75
C MET A 204 -17.60 -0.43 9.07
N PRO A 205 -16.46 -0.05 9.70
CA PRO A 205 -16.45 0.68 10.97
C PRO A 205 -17.31 1.96 10.94
N SER A 206 -17.30 2.69 9.83
CA SER A 206 -18.11 3.90 9.63
C SER A 206 -19.63 3.66 9.65
N GLU A 207 -20.09 2.44 9.36
CA GLU A 207 -21.52 2.08 9.37
C GLU A 207 -22.00 1.71 10.77
N VAL A 208 -21.11 1.19 11.63
CA VAL A 208 -21.42 0.89 13.03
C VAL A 208 -21.70 2.18 13.80
N THR A 209 -20.92 3.24 13.55
CA THR A 209 -21.06 4.54 14.25
C THR A 209 -22.38 5.23 13.89
N SER A 210 -22.91 5.05 12.68
CA SER A 210 -24.17 5.65 12.26
C SER A 210 -25.40 4.96 12.87
N ALA A 211 -25.31 3.66 13.19
CA ALA A 211 -26.39 2.91 13.82
C ALA A 211 -26.63 3.29 15.29
N PHE A 212 -25.60 3.79 15.99
CA PHE A 212 -25.68 4.25 17.39
C PHE A 212 -25.97 5.75 17.52
N SER A 213 -26.03 6.50 16.41
CA SER A 213 -26.23 7.96 16.41
C SER A 213 -27.67 8.38 16.03
N GLN A 214 -28.61 7.45 15.95
CA GLN A 214 -30.02 7.79 15.81
C GLN A 214 -30.66 7.89 17.19
N PRO A 215 -31.29 9.03 17.52
CA PRO A 215 -31.95 9.27 18.81
C PRO A 215 -33.20 8.42 18.98
#